data_f42294e206c2ce2596f0b55a42f93309
#
_entry.id   f42294e206c2ce2596f0b55a42f93309
#
_cell.length_a   1.000
_cell.length_b   1.000
_cell.length_c   1.000
_cell.angle_alpha   90.00
_cell.angle_beta   90.00
_cell.angle_gamma   90.00
#
_symmetry.space_group_name_H-M   'P 1'
#
loop_
_entity.id
_entity.type
_entity.pdbx_description
1 polymer ?
#
loop_
_entity_poly.entity_id
_entity_poly.type
_entity_poly.pdbx_seq_one_letter_code
_entity_poly.pdbx_strand_id
1 'polypeptide(L)'
;MLEIRNVQKTFRTYAKPGLFHRPGARQAASELPVLRGVDLTVEKGDVVAILGPSGSGKTTLLRCLNFLETADAGQLVFDGESFDLAHASRADIARLRKKTAFVFQNYNLFRNKTALQNVTEALIVARKLPKEQADEIGMKMLAKVGLADRADYYPRQLSGGQQQRVAIARALAADPEI
;
A
#
# COMPACT_ATOMS: atom_id res chain seq x y z
N MET A 1 -4.08 8.11 16.48
CA MET A 1 -2.84 7.41 16.92
C MET A 1 -2.79 6.06 16.21
N LEU A 2 -1.63 5.71 15.64
CA LEU A 2 -1.38 4.37 15.08
C LEU A 2 -0.28 3.71 15.91
N GLU A 3 -0.51 2.49 16.34
CA GLU A 3 0.45 1.69 17.09
C GLU A 3 0.64 0.32 16.43
N ILE A 4 1.87 -0.08 16.29
CA ILE A 4 2.30 -1.34 15.68
C ILE A 4 3.00 -2.13 16.78
N ARG A 5 2.59 -3.38 16.98
CA ARG A 5 3.11 -4.24 18.04
C ARG A 5 3.59 -5.57 17.47
N ASN A 6 4.86 -5.90 17.72
CA ASN A 6 5.49 -7.19 17.47
C ASN A 6 5.27 -7.71 16.03
N VAL A 7 5.43 -6.86 15.02
CA VAL A 7 5.23 -7.28 13.63
C VAL A 7 6.36 -8.18 13.16
N GLN A 8 6.01 -9.40 12.73
CA GLN A 8 6.94 -10.43 12.28
C GLN A 8 6.61 -10.89 10.86
N LYS A 9 7.65 -11.10 10.05
CA LYS A 9 7.52 -11.66 8.70
C LYS A 9 8.75 -12.45 8.30
N THR A 10 8.54 -13.70 7.92
CA THR A 10 9.54 -14.61 7.37
C THR A 10 9.09 -15.05 5.97
N PHE A 11 9.95 -14.87 4.98
CA PHE A 11 9.69 -15.43 3.65
C PHE A 11 10.26 -16.84 3.54
N ARG A 12 9.46 -17.75 2.97
CA ARG A 12 9.85 -19.13 2.74
C ARG A 12 10.02 -19.37 1.26
N THR A 13 11.22 -19.75 0.84
CA THR A 13 11.51 -20.14 -0.54
C THR A 13 11.54 -21.66 -0.63
N TYR A 14 10.67 -22.21 -1.48
CA TYR A 14 10.67 -23.65 -1.77
C TYR A 14 11.59 -23.90 -2.95
N ALA A 15 12.52 -24.86 -2.84
CA ALA A 15 13.30 -25.31 -3.98
C ALA A 15 12.35 -25.92 -5.03
N LYS A 16 12.57 -25.60 -6.31
CA LYS A 16 11.80 -26.24 -7.39
C LYS A 16 12.04 -27.75 -7.34
N PRO A 17 10.98 -28.60 -7.38
CA PRO A 17 11.18 -30.05 -7.43
C PRO A 17 11.99 -30.39 -8.68
N GLY A 18 13.11 -31.09 -8.48
CA GLY A 18 13.89 -31.65 -9.61
C GLY A 18 13.09 -32.74 -10.34
N LEU A 19 13.46 -33.01 -11.59
CA LEU A 19 12.77 -33.96 -12.50
C LEU A 19 12.62 -35.38 -11.94
N PHE A 20 13.36 -35.75 -10.88
CA PHE A 20 13.37 -37.07 -10.22
C PHE A 20 12.95 -37.01 -8.74
N HIS A 21 11.86 -36.34 -8.43
CA HIS A 21 11.42 -36.20 -7.05
C HIS A 21 10.56 -37.41 -6.62
N ARG A 22 10.96 -38.13 -5.55
CA ARG A 22 10.12 -39.11 -4.86
C ARG A 22 8.95 -38.37 -4.19
N PRO A 23 7.69 -38.79 -4.38
CA PRO A 23 6.55 -38.21 -3.65
C PRO A 23 6.76 -38.39 -2.14
N GLY A 24 6.80 -37.29 -1.39
CA GLY A 24 6.87 -37.31 0.06
C GLY A 24 8.09 -36.63 0.71
N ALA A 25 9.16 -36.34 -0.04
CA ALA A 25 10.29 -35.59 0.51
C ALA A 25 10.02 -34.07 0.39
N ARG A 26 9.53 -33.43 1.45
CA ARG A 26 9.55 -31.96 1.57
C ARG A 26 11.00 -31.53 1.67
N GLN A 27 11.57 -30.94 0.60
CA GLN A 27 12.86 -30.26 0.71
C GLN A 27 12.72 -29.14 1.73
N ALA A 28 13.73 -28.98 2.59
CA ALA A 28 13.80 -27.91 3.56
C ALA A 28 13.66 -26.56 2.84
N ALA A 29 12.63 -25.80 3.16
CA ALA A 29 12.45 -24.44 2.68
C ALA A 29 13.55 -23.60 3.32
N SER A 30 14.22 -22.75 2.53
CA SER A 30 15.05 -21.71 3.14
C SER A 30 14.14 -20.63 3.70
N GLU A 31 14.30 -20.29 4.96
CA GLU A 31 13.57 -19.26 5.67
C GLU A 31 14.40 -17.98 5.74
N LEU A 32 13.80 -16.86 5.35
CA LEU A 32 14.43 -15.53 5.46
C LEU A 32 13.58 -14.66 6.39
N PRO A 33 13.95 -14.53 7.68
CA PRO A 33 13.25 -13.66 8.60
C PRO A 33 13.59 -12.20 8.27
N VAL A 34 12.58 -11.43 7.85
CA VAL A 34 12.71 -10.03 7.41
C VAL A 34 12.24 -9.05 8.49
N LEU A 35 11.12 -9.33 9.13
CA LEU A 35 10.64 -8.56 10.29
C LEU A 35 10.70 -9.45 11.52
N ARG A 36 11.35 -8.95 12.59
CA ARG A 36 11.68 -9.74 13.78
C ARG A 36 11.09 -9.13 15.06
N GLY A 37 9.79 -8.77 15.02
CA GLY A 37 9.15 -8.13 16.16
C GLY A 37 9.35 -6.60 16.11
N VAL A 38 8.74 -5.94 15.11
CA VAL A 38 8.84 -4.48 14.96
C VAL A 38 7.71 -3.83 15.73
N ASP A 39 8.08 -2.87 16.60
CA ASP A 39 7.18 -1.99 17.33
C ASP A 39 7.36 -0.55 16.85
N LEU A 40 6.26 0.19 16.71
CA LEU A 40 6.28 1.61 16.33
C LEU A 40 4.99 2.28 16.78
N THR A 41 5.11 3.51 17.30
CA THR A 41 3.97 4.36 17.60
C THR A 41 4.06 5.63 16.77
N VAL A 42 2.94 6.05 16.19
CA VAL A 42 2.81 7.28 15.39
C VAL A 42 1.64 8.08 15.95
N GLU A 43 1.92 9.27 16.43
CA GLU A 43 0.89 10.18 16.95
C GLU A 43 0.19 10.92 15.80
N LYS A 44 -0.94 11.53 16.12
CA LYS A 44 -1.67 12.33 15.11
C LYS A 44 -0.85 13.56 14.71
N GLY A 45 -0.59 13.69 13.44
CA GLY A 45 0.20 14.79 12.86
C GLY A 45 1.69 14.47 12.69
N ASP A 46 2.15 13.32 13.16
CA ASP A 46 3.53 12.91 12.96
C ASP A 46 3.84 12.56 11.50
N VAL A 47 5.09 12.80 11.14
CA VAL A 47 5.71 12.29 9.90
C VAL A 47 6.85 11.37 10.29
N VAL A 48 6.71 10.08 9.97
CA VAL A 48 7.72 9.07 10.31
C VAL A 48 8.53 8.67 9.08
N ALA A 49 9.85 8.77 9.15
CA ALA A 49 10.77 8.30 8.13
C ALA A 49 11.43 6.99 8.56
N ILE A 50 11.23 5.90 7.78
CA ILE A 50 11.88 4.61 8.01
C ILE A 50 13.13 4.53 7.15
N LEU A 51 14.32 4.57 7.79
CA LEU A 51 15.62 4.55 7.14
C LEU A 51 16.30 3.20 7.28
N GLY A 52 17.16 2.86 6.33
CA GLY A 52 17.95 1.65 6.35
C GLY A 52 18.38 1.18 4.95
N PRO A 53 19.33 0.22 4.85
CA PRO A 53 19.83 -0.29 3.57
C PRO A 53 18.73 -0.98 2.73
N SER A 54 19.01 -1.19 1.44
CA SER A 54 18.12 -2.00 0.59
C SER A 54 18.00 -3.42 1.15
N GLY A 55 16.76 -3.96 1.13
CA GLY A 55 16.50 -5.31 1.66
C GLY A 55 16.27 -5.38 3.19
N SER A 56 16.36 -4.27 3.94
CA SER A 56 16.17 -4.28 5.40
C SER A 56 14.71 -4.46 5.87
N GLY A 57 13.75 -4.67 4.97
CA GLY A 57 12.37 -4.93 5.33
C GLY A 57 11.43 -3.72 5.35
N LYS A 58 11.91 -2.50 5.06
CA LYS A 58 11.07 -1.28 5.08
C LYS A 58 9.78 -1.39 4.28
N THR A 59 9.90 -1.80 3.03
CA THR A 59 8.74 -2.00 2.14
C THR A 59 7.87 -3.15 2.63
N THR A 60 8.45 -4.21 3.17
CA THR A 60 7.72 -5.35 3.75
C THR A 60 6.87 -4.89 4.92
N LEU A 61 7.44 -4.07 5.83
CA LEU A 61 6.69 -3.51 6.96
C LEU A 61 5.48 -2.72 6.46
N LEU A 62 5.68 -1.72 5.60
CA LEU A 62 4.59 -0.90 5.05
C LEU A 62 3.52 -1.75 4.34
N ARG A 63 3.92 -2.81 3.64
CA ARG A 63 2.99 -3.73 2.98
C ARG A 63 2.18 -4.56 3.98
N CYS A 64 2.80 -5.01 5.07
CA CYS A 64 2.08 -5.71 6.13
C CYS A 64 1.05 -4.80 6.80
N LEU A 65 1.39 -3.54 7.06
CA LEU A 65 0.48 -2.57 7.69
C LEU A 65 -0.76 -2.24 6.85
N ASN A 66 -0.67 -2.39 5.52
CA ASN A 66 -1.81 -2.18 4.61
C ASN A 66 -2.39 -3.49 4.07
N PHE A 67 -2.03 -4.63 4.65
CA PHE A 67 -2.45 -5.98 4.20
C PHE A 67 -2.16 -6.27 2.72
N LEU A 68 -1.15 -5.61 2.13
CA LEU A 68 -0.61 -5.96 0.81
C LEU A 68 0.33 -7.16 0.89
N GLU A 69 0.79 -7.48 2.10
CA GLU A 69 1.51 -8.67 2.49
C GLU A 69 0.92 -9.16 3.83
N THR A 70 0.77 -10.45 4.02
CA THR A 70 0.31 -11.02 5.30
C THR A 70 1.49 -11.16 6.23
N ALA A 71 1.44 -10.57 7.41
CA ALA A 71 2.43 -10.78 8.46
C ALA A 71 2.29 -12.19 9.05
N ASP A 72 3.35 -12.72 9.66
CA ASP A 72 3.30 -14.00 10.37
C ASP A 72 2.79 -13.81 11.81
N ALA A 73 2.99 -12.62 12.38
CA ALA A 73 2.45 -12.19 13.67
C ALA A 73 2.44 -10.65 13.76
N GLY A 74 1.71 -10.12 14.70
CA GLY A 74 1.69 -8.70 15.05
C GLY A 74 0.31 -8.11 15.06
N GLN A 75 0.20 -6.95 15.70
CA GLN A 75 -1.03 -6.19 15.81
C GLN A 75 -0.82 -4.77 15.28
N LEU A 76 -1.85 -4.25 14.66
CA LEU A 76 -1.99 -2.84 14.33
C LEU A 76 -3.17 -2.28 15.12
N VAL A 77 -2.93 -1.25 15.91
CA VAL A 77 -3.99 -0.48 16.57
C VAL A 77 -4.10 0.87 15.89
N PHE A 78 -5.27 1.20 15.39
CA PHE A 78 -5.54 2.46 14.72
C PHE A 78 -6.82 3.08 15.27
N ASP A 79 -6.70 4.25 15.89
CA ASP A 79 -7.80 4.97 16.55
C ASP A 79 -8.65 4.10 17.49
N GLY A 80 -7.97 3.27 18.29
CA GLY A 80 -8.60 2.37 19.25
C GLY A 80 -9.13 1.05 18.66
N GLU A 81 -9.16 0.89 17.34
CA GLU A 81 -9.47 -0.39 16.70
C GLU A 81 -8.20 -1.25 16.55
N SER A 82 -8.28 -2.52 16.95
CA SER A 82 -7.17 -3.48 16.84
C SER A 82 -7.37 -4.42 15.66
N PHE A 83 -6.31 -4.62 14.88
CA PHE A 83 -6.26 -5.51 13.72
C PHE A 83 -5.15 -6.54 13.92
N ASP A 84 -5.49 -7.83 13.83
CA ASP A 84 -4.50 -8.92 13.76
C ASP A 84 -3.90 -8.97 12.36
N LEU A 85 -2.60 -8.69 12.22
CA LEU A 85 -1.93 -8.63 10.92
C LEU A 85 -1.72 -10.01 10.27
N ALA A 86 -1.83 -11.09 11.05
CA ALA A 86 -1.72 -12.46 10.56
C ALA A 86 -3.09 -13.07 10.18
N HIS A 87 -4.16 -12.70 10.91
CA HIS A 87 -5.45 -13.36 10.80
C HIS A 87 -6.63 -12.42 10.57
N ALA A 88 -6.38 -11.21 10.04
CA ALA A 88 -7.44 -10.24 9.77
C ALA A 88 -8.49 -10.78 8.81
N SER A 89 -9.76 -10.54 9.12
CA SER A 89 -10.87 -10.85 8.22
C SER A 89 -10.89 -9.91 7.00
N ARG A 90 -11.57 -10.32 5.94
CA ARG A 90 -11.77 -9.44 4.76
C ARG A 90 -12.47 -8.12 5.14
N ALA A 91 -13.35 -8.15 6.14
CA ALA A 91 -14.04 -6.96 6.63
C ALA A 91 -13.07 -6.02 7.35
N ASP A 92 -12.17 -6.54 8.19
CA ASP A 92 -11.14 -5.76 8.89
C ASP A 92 -10.20 -5.09 7.89
N ILE A 93 -9.71 -5.85 6.90
CA ILE A 93 -8.86 -5.33 5.82
C ILE A 93 -9.57 -4.20 5.07
N ALA A 94 -10.85 -4.38 4.73
CA ALA A 94 -11.62 -3.37 4.04
C ALA A 94 -11.82 -2.10 4.89
N ARG A 95 -12.04 -2.25 6.22
CA ARG A 95 -12.15 -1.12 7.14
C ARG A 95 -10.86 -0.31 7.21
N LEU A 96 -9.73 -0.99 7.44
CA LEU A 96 -8.43 -0.32 7.52
C LEU A 96 -8.08 0.40 6.20
N ARG A 97 -8.25 -0.27 5.07
CA ARG A 97 -7.96 0.32 3.75
C ARG A 97 -8.84 1.52 3.38
N LYS A 98 -9.99 1.69 4.01
CA LYS A 98 -10.80 2.92 3.85
C LYS A 98 -10.19 4.12 4.56
N LYS A 99 -9.45 3.88 5.65
CA LYS A 99 -8.82 4.90 6.48
C LYS A 99 -7.37 5.21 6.05
N THR A 100 -6.74 4.32 5.29
CA THR A 100 -5.33 4.42 4.91
C THR A 100 -5.15 4.53 3.41
N ALA A 101 -4.08 5.20 2.97
CA ALA A 101 -3.67 5.21 1.58
C ALA A 101 -2.24 4.70 1.42
N PHE A 102 -1.93 4.13 0.26
CA PHE A 102 -0.62 3.59 -0.04
C PHE A 102 -0.11 4.11 -1.39
N VAL A 103 1.06 4.74 -1.38
CA VAL A 103 1.74 5.18 -2.60
C VAL A 103 2.87 4.20 -2.91
N PHE A 104 2.77 3.52 -4.05
CA PHE A 104 3.76 2.55 -4.49
C PHE A 104 5.04 3.20 -5.01
N GLN A 105 6.19 2.56 -4.81
CA GLN A 105 7.48 3.02 -5.30
C GLN A 105 7.51 3.20 -6.84
N ASN A 106 6.82 2.33 -7.58
CA ASN A 106 6.70 2.38 -9.05
C ASN A 106 5.43 3.08 -9.52
N TYR A 107 4.81 3.91 -8.68
CA TYR A 107 3.60 4.71 -8.92
C TYR A 107 2.35 3.89 -9.26
N ASN A 108 2.45 2.78 -9.97
CA ASN A 108 1.37 1.86 -10.38
C ASN A 108 0.17 2.60 -10.99
N LEU A 109 0.44 3.51 -11.91
CA LEU A 109 -0.60 4.20 -12.67
C LEU A 109 -1.18 3.29 -13.76
N PHE A 110 -2.48 3.41 -14.01
CA PHE A 110 -3.14 2.77 -15.14
C PHE A 110 -2.65 3.44 -16.44
N ARG A 111 -1.93 2.69 -17.28
CA ARG A 111 -1.28 3.21 -18.49
C ARG A 111 -2.27 3.71 -19.55
N ASN A 112 -3.47 3.16 -19.56
CA ASN A 112 -4.57 3.47 -20.48
C ASN A 112 -5.54 4.52 -19.96
N LYS A 113 -5.22 5.19 -18.84
CA LYS A 113 -6.03 6.24 -18.22
C LYS A 113 -5.23 7.53 -18.09
N THR A 114 -5.91 8.66 -18.20
CA THR A 114 -5.30 9.98 -17.99
C THR A 114 -4.92 10.20 -16.53
N ALA A 115 -4.23 11.28 -16.20
CA ALA A 115 -3.90 11.65 -14.83
C ALA A 115 -5.18 11.80 -13.98
N LEU A 116 -6.17 12.52 -14.48
CA LEU A 116 -7.47 12.68 -13.80
C LEU A 116 -8.15 11.33 -13.59
N GLN A 117 -8.25 10.51 -14.62
CA GLN A 117 -8.86 9.17 -14.51
C GLN A 117 -8.10 8.25 -13.54
N ASN A 118 -6.78 8.35 -13.45
CA ASN A 118 -6.00 7.62 -12.45
C ASN A 118 -6.36 8.03 -11.02
N VAL A 119 -6.65 9.30 -10.79
CA VAL A 119 -7.04 9.82 -9.47
C VAL A 119 -8.48 9.43 -9.13
N THR A 120 -9.39 9.48 -10.10
CA THR A 120 -10.83 9.35 -9.87
C THR A 120 -11.34 7.91 -9.90
N GLU A 121 -10.58 6.97 -10.47
CA GLU A 121 -11.01 5.57 -10.68
C GLU A 121 -11.56 4.92 -9.42
N ALA A 122 -10.83 5.02 -8.31
CA ALA A 122 -11.25 4.40 -7.05
C ALA A 122 -12.51 5.06 -6.47
N LEU A 123 -12.70 6.36 -6.70
CA LEU A 123 -13.89 7.09 -6.27
C LEU A 123 -15.13 6.60 -7.02
N ILE A 124 -15.00 6.40 -8.34
CA ILE A 124 -16.10 5.95 -9.18
C ILE A 124 -16.39 4.46 -8.95
N VAL A 125 -15.36 3.60 -9.02
CA VAL A 125 -15.54 2.14 -9.02
C VAL A 125 -15.80 1.60 -7.61
N ALA A 126 -15.01 2.02 -6.62
CA ALA A 126 -15.09 1.48 -5.28
C ALA A 126 -16.05 2.26 -4.36
N ARG A 127 -16.05 3.60 -4.45
CA ARG A 127 -16.93 4.45 -3.62
C ARG A 127 -18.27 4.76 -4.29
N LYS A 128 -18.45 4.41 -5.59
CA LYS A 128 -19.68 4.62 -6.37
C LYS A 128 -20.10 6.09 -6.48
N LEU A 129 -19.13 7.01 -6.43
CA LEU A 129 -19.42 8.43 -6.64
C LEU A 129 -19.83 8.70 -8.10
N PRO A 130 -20.76 9.64 -8.34
CA PRO A 130 -21.04 10.17 -9.68
C PRO A 130 -19.75 10.72 -10.31
N LYS A 131 -19.62 10.56 -11.63
CA LYS A 131 -18.40 10.95 -12.36
C LYS A 131 -18.05 12.42 -12.15
N GLU A 132 -19.04 13.30 -12.20
CA GLU A 132 -18.86 14.74 -12.03
C GLU A 132 -18.24 15.08 -10.67
N GLN A 133 -18.75 14.49 -9.59
CA GLN A 133 -18.21 14.68 -8.24
C GLN A 133 -16.80 14.10 -8.09
N ALA A 134 -16.54 12.94 -8.68
CA ALA A 134 -15.22 12.34 -8.68
C ALA A 134 -14.21 13.21 -9.44
N ASP A 135 -14.60 13.78 -10.59
CA ASP A 135 -13.75 14.65 -11.40
C ASP A 135 -13.44 15.96 -10.68
N GLU A 136 -14.39 16.56 -9.95
CA GLU A 136 -14.13 17.74 -9.11
C GLU A 136 -13.10 17.44 -8.00
N ILE A 137 -13.26 16.33 -7.29
CA ILE A 137 -12.30 15.89 -6.28
C ILE A 137 -10.93 15.64 -6.94
N GLY A 138 -10.91 14.94 -8.07
CA GLY A 138 -9.69 14.63 -8.81
C GLY A 138 -8.93 15.87 -9.25
N MET A 139 -9.61 16.84 -9.82
CA MET A 139 -9.03 18.13 -10.23
C MET A 139 -8.47 18.91 -9.04
N LYS A 140 -9.18 18.94 -7.91
CA LYS A 140 -8.70 19.54 -6.67
C LYS A 140 -7.42 18.89 -6.16
N MET A 141 -7.31 17.55 -6.24
CA MET A 141 -6.12 16.82 -5.82
C MET A 141 -4.96 17.03 -6.80
N LEU A 142 -5.23 17.04 -8.11
CA LEU A 142 -4.21 17.36 -9.11
C LEU A 142 -3.68 18.79 -8.93
N ALA A 143 -4.54 19.75 -8.62
CA ALA A 143 -4.13 21.12 -8.31
C ALA A 143 -3.21 21.19 -7.08
N LYS A 144 -3.54 20.44 -6.00
CA LYS A 144 -2.71 20.36 -4.79
C LYS A 144 -1.27 19.88 -5.08
N VAL A 145 -1.09 19.00 -6.07
CA VAL A 145 0.22 18.47 -6.45
C VAL A 145 0.85 19.23 -7.64
N GLY A 146 0.24 20.33 -8.09
CA GLY A 146 0.74 21.17 -9.18
C GLY A 146 0.65 20.53 -10.56
N LEU A 147 -0.42 19.78 -10.84
CA LEU A 147 -0.64 19.07 -12.11
C LEU A 147 -2.05 19.28 -12.70
N ALA A 148 -2.73 20.37 -12.34
CA ALA A 148 -4.07 20.64 -12.88
C ALA A 148 -4.07 20.79 -14.43
N ASP A 149 -2.99 21.38 -14.98
CA ASP A 149 -2.78 21.55 -16.42
C ASP A 149 -2.41 20.24 -17.15
N ARG A 150 -2.23 19.15 -16.42
CA ARG A 150 -1.85 17.83 -16.92
C ARG A 150 -2.93 16.77 -16.70
N ALA A 151 -4.16 17.18 -16.39
CA ALA A 151 -5.28 16.28 -16.09
C ALA A 151 -5.54 15.26 -17.21
N ASP A 152 -5.41 15.66 -18.47
CA ASP A 152 -5.68 14.84 -19.65
C ASP A 152 -4.47 14.06 -20.17
N TYR A 153 -3.30 14.19 -19.51
CA TYR A 153 -2.08 13.51 -19.91
C TYR A 153 -2.10 12.06 -19.45
N TYR A 154 -1.65 11.17 -20.34
CA TYR A 154 -1.41 9.77 -20.02
C TYR A 154 -0.06 9.60 -19.31
N PRO A 155 0.13 8.53 -18.50
CA PRO A 155 1.39 8.30 -17.78
C PRO A 155 2.65 8.38 -18.65
N ARG A 156 2.60 7.89 -19.90
CA ARG A 156 3.73 7.95 -20.86
C ARG A 156 4.16 9.37 -21.25
N GLN A 157 3.28 10.35 -21.04
CA GLN A 157 3.52 11.77 -21.37
C GLN A 157 4.03 12.56 -20.14
N LEU A 158 4.09 11.90 -18.99
CA LEU A 158 4.47 12.47 -17.71
C LEU A 158 5.88 12.01 -17.32
N SER A 159 6.69 12.91 -16.77
CA SER A 159 7.97 12.56 -16.16
C SER A 159 7.75 11.66 -14.93
N GLY A 160 8.79 10.94 -14.49
CA GLY A 160 8.72 10.09 -13.29
C GLY A 160 8.22 10.84 -12.04
N GLY A 161 8.72 12.06 -11.82
CA GLY A 161 8.27 12.92 -10.71
C GLY A 161 6.80 13.37 -10.87
N GLN A 162 6.34 13.61 -12.10
CA GLN A 162 4.92 13.90 -12.37
C GLN A 162 4.05 12.68 -12.13
N GLN A 163 4.46 11.50 -12.58
CA GLN A 163 3.75 10.25 -12.30
C GLN A 163 3.65 9.97 -10.80
N GLN A 164 4.71 10.22 -10.04
CA GLN A 164 4.69 10.12 -8.59
C GLN A 164 3.67 11.08 -7.97
N ARG A 165 3.62 12.34 -8.41
CA ARG A 165 2.64 13.30 -7.93
C ARG A 165 1.20 12.90 -8.28
N VAL A 166 0.94 12.32 -9.45
CA VAL A 166 -0.37 11.74 -9.77
C VAL A 166 -0.73 10.59 -8.81
N ALA A 167 0.24 9.72 -8.48
CA ALA A 167 0.00 8.64 -7.50
C ALA A 167 -0.29 9.17 -6.10
N ILE A 168 0.35 10.28 -5.70
CA ILE A 168 0.05 10.98 -4.44
C ILE A 168 -1.34 11.61 -4.50
N ALA A 169 -1.71 12.29 -5.59
CA ALA A 169 -3.05 12.85 -5.77
C ALA A 169 -4.14 11.77 -5.68
N ARG A 170 -3.90 10.59 -6.28
CA ARG A 170 -4.79 9.42 -6.19
C ARG A 170 -4.96 8.94 -4.74
N ALA A 171 -3.88 8.90 -3.97
CA ALA A 171 -3.93 8.53 -2.57
C ALA A 171 -4.73 9.55 -1.75
N LEU A 172 -4.47 10.85 -1.93
CA LEU A 172 -5.16 11.95 -1.26
C LEU A 172 -6.66 12.03 -1.61
N ALA A 173 -7.05 11.67 -2.84
CA ALA A 173 -8.44 11.66 -3.27
C ALA A 173 -9.30 10.67 -2.47
N ALA A 174 -8.70 9.64 -1.92
CA ALA A 174 -9.36 8.71 -1.02
C ALA A 174 -9.65 9.29 0.37
N ASP A 175 -9.24 10.54 0.65
CA ASP A 175 -9.39 11.20 1.95
C ASP A 175 -8.94 10.30 3.11
N PRO A 176 -7.69 9.84 3.10
CA PRO A 176 -7.18 8.93 4.12
C PRO A 176 -6.88 9.68 5.43
N GLU A 177 -6.95 8.94 6.52
CA GLU A 177 -6.50 9.41 7.83
C GLU A 177 -4.97 9.23 8.01
N ILE A 178 -4.39 8.26 7.28
CA ILE A 178 -2.94 7.98 7.15
C ILE A 178 -2.61 7.59 5.72
#